data_7a03b729c2cf68e5a4aa53039a51eecc
#
_entry.id   7a03b729c2cf68e5a4aa53039a51eecc
#
_cell.length_a   1.000
_cell.length_b   1.000
_cell.length_c   1.000
_cell.angle_alpha   90.00
_cell.angle_beta   90.00
_cell.angle_gamma   90.00
#
_symmetry.space_group_name_H-M   'P 1'
#
loop_
_entity.id
_entity.type
_entity.pdbx_description
1 polymer ?
#
loop_
_entity_poly.entity_id
_entity_poly.type
_entity_poly.pdbx_seq_one_letter_code
_entity_poly.pdbx_strand_id
1 'polypeptide(L)'
;VKMKAELGKLLFYFERGRNSYTKYIEHGSTYLYARILKHNNDSIIEVLSKVYSFCPDEIQQDIVELTYHIDVWSSHWRCLEKKLNPRFNDQFIFHNTVGYPKRAESNIVNYYRGLV
;
A
#
# COMPACT_ATOMS: atom_id res chain seq x y z
N VAL A 1 -18.60 -11.86 1.69
CA VAL A 1 -17.46 -11.16 2.30
C VAL A 1 -17.91 -10.49 3.59
N LYS A 2 -17.22 -10.76 4.66
CA LYS A 2 -17.43 -10.06 5.92
C LYS A 2 -16.62 -8.77 5.86
N MET A 3 -17.26 -7.68 5.49
CA MET A 3 -16.61 -6.40 5.22
C MET A 3 -15.76 -5.92 6.40
N LYS A 4 -16.29 -5.98 7.62
CA LYS A 4 -15.54 -5.54 8.80
C LYS A 4 -14.25 -6.33 9.00
N ALA A 5 -14.30 -7.64 8.83
CA ALA A 5 -13.12 -8.50 8.94
C ALA A 5 -12.07 -8.18 7.87
N GLU A 6 -12.51 -7.98 6.62
CA GLU A 6 -11.61 -7.63 5.53
C GLU A 6 -10.99 -6.25 5.73
N LEU A 7 -11.79 -5.24 6.05
CA LEU A 7 -11.28 -3.89 6.31
C LEU A 7 -10.35 -3.85 7.52
N GLY A 8 -10.59 -4.71 8.52
CA GLY A 8 -9.72 -4.81 9.68
C GLY A 8 -8.30 -5.20 9.32
N LYS A 9 -8.12 -6.01 8.27
CA LYS A 9 -6.78 -6.35 7.76
C LYS A 9 -6.02 -5.13 7.28
N LEU A 10 -6.72 -4.10 6.78
CA LEU A 10 -6.07 -2.88 6.30
C LEU A 10 -5.35 -2.14 7.42
N LEU A 11 -5.90 -2.13 8.64
CA LEU A 11 -5.21 -1.49 9.76
C LEU A 11 -3.84 -2.11 9.96
N PHE A 12 -3.77 -3.43 9.93
CA PHE A 12 -2.50 -4.14 10.04
C PHE A 12 -1.58 -3.78 8.87
N TYR A 13 -2.09 -3.80 7.65
CA TYR A 13 -1.27 -3.51 6.46
C TYR A 13 -0.79 -2.06 6.44
N PHE A 14 -1.60 -1.10 6.87
CA PHE A 14 -1.18 0.29 6.96
C PHE A 14 -0.06 0.45 7.99
N GLU A 15 -0.17 -0.16 9.16
CA GLU A 15 0.88 -0.14 10.18
C GLU A 15 2.14 -0.86 9.71
N ARG A 16 1.99 -2.04 9.12
CA ARG A 16 3.12 -2.78 8.56
C ARG A 16 3.82 -1.97 7.47
N GLY A 17 3.06 -1.27 6.66
CA GLY A 17 3.60 -0.40 5.61
C GLY A 17 4.45 0.72 6.19
N ARG A 18 3.96 1.42 7.21
CA ARG A 18 4.72 2.48 7.88
C ARG A 18 5.99 1.93 8.51
N ASN A 19 5.89 0.83 9.24
CA ASN A 19 7.04 0.18 9.86
C ASN A 19 8.06 -0.29 8.82
N SER A 20 7.58 -0.92 7.75
CA SER A 20 8.45 -1.41 6.67
C SER A 20 9.18 -0.27 5.97
N TYR A 21 8.50 0.88 5.76
CA TYR A 21 9.14 2.05 5.17
C TYR A 21 10.24 2.60 6.09
N THR A 22 9.97 2.68 7.40
CA THR A 22 10.97 3.10 8.38
C THR A 22 12.18 2.19 8.34
N LYS A 23 11.96 0.87 8.33
CA LYS A 23 13.06 -0.11 8.22
C LYS A 23 13.83 0.02 6.91
N TYR A 24 13.12 0.26 5.81
CA TYR A 24 13.73 0.49 4.51
C TYR A 24 14.71 1.67 4.57
N ILE A 25 14.27 2.81 5.13
CA ILE A 25 15.13 3.99 5.28
C ILE A 25 16.31 3.72 6.23
N GLU A 26 16.05 3.11 7.39
CA GLU A 26 17.08 2.84 8.41
C GLU A 26 18.18 1.88 7.89
N HIS A 27 17.84 0.98 6.98
CA HIS A 27 18.76 -0.05 6.49
C HIS A 27 19.30 0.24 5.08
N GLY A 28 19.40 1.51 4.72
CA GLY A 28 20.09 1.94 3.50
C GLY A 28 19.28 1.84 2.23
N SER A 29 17.96 1.76 2.33
CA SER A 29 17.06 1.73 1.17
C SER A 29 17.38 0.58 0.21
N THR A 30 17.52 -0.63 0.75
CA THR A 30 17.92 -1.79 -0.02
C THR A 30 16.72 -2.51 -0.63
N TYR A 31 17.02 -3.31 -1.64
CA TYR A 31 16.02 -4.12 -2.36
C TYR A 31 15.26 -5.07 -1.43
N LEU A 32 15.93 -5.66 -0.43
CA LEU A 32 15.27 -6.56 0.52
C LEU A 32 14.04 -5.88 1.15
N TYR A 33 14.23 -4.66 1.66
CA TYR A 33 13.13 -3.94 2.32
C TYR A 33 12.13 -3.38 1.31
N ALA A 34 12.59 -3.02 0.11
CA ALA A 34 11.70 -2.62 -0.97
C ALA A 34 10.74 -3.76 -1.38
N ARG A 35 11.21 -5.01 -1.34
CA ARG A 35 10.35 -6.18 -1.60
C ARG A 35 9.27 -6.35 -0.54
N ILE A 36 9.61 -6.09 0.72
CA ILE A 36 8.63 -6.16 1.82
C ILE A 36 7.54 -5.12 1.60
N LEU A 37 7.93 -3.90 1.23
CA LEU A 37 6.98 -2.83 0.90
C LEU A 37 6.07 -3.23 -0.27
N LYS A 38 6.64 -3.81 -1.32
CA LYS A 38 5.88 -4.25 -2.50
C LYS A 38 4.85 -5.31 -2.11
N HIS A 39 5.25 -6.28 -1.32
CA HIS A 39 4.36 -7.34 -0.85
C HIS A 39 3.21 -6.75 -0.02
N ASN A 40 3.52 -5.81 0.87
CA ASN A 40 2.50 -5.16 1.69
C ASN A 40 1.50 -4.38 0.83
N ASN A 41 1.98 -3.64 -0.16
CA ASN A 41 1.13 -2.90 -1.08
C ASN A 41 0.22 -3.83 -1.90
N ASP A 42 0.72 -4.97 -2.33
CA ASP A 42 -0.08 -5.98 -3.03
C ASP A 42 -1.21 -6.52 -2.12
N SER A 43 -0.91 -6.71 -0.84
CA SER A 43 -1.91 -7.15 0.15
C SER A 43 -3.02 -6.11 0.34
N ILE A 44 -2.67 -4.82 0.35
CA ILE A 44 -3.64 -3.73 0.43
C ILE A 44 -4.58 -3.76 -0.77
N ILE A 45 -4.04 -3.86 -1.98
CA ILE A 45 -4.83 -3.93 -3.22
C ILE A 45 -5.80 -5.11 -3.19
N GLU A 46 -5.35 -6.26 -2.70
CA GLU A 46 -6.20 -7.46 -2.63
C GLU A 46 -7.42 -7.21 -1.74
N VAL A 47 -7.24 -6.63 -0.57
CA VAL A 47 -8.35 -6.31 0.33
C VAL A 47 -9.27 -5.26 -0.29
N LEU A 48 -8.71 -4.18 -0.83
CA LEU A 48 -9.51 -3.10 -1.42
C LEU A 48 -10.37 -3.61 -2.57
N SER A 49 -9.86 -4.50 -3.39
CA SER A 49 -10.61 -5.08 -4.51
C SER A 49 -11.79 -5.93 -4.04
N LYS A 50 -11.66 -6.59 -2.89
CA LYS A 50 -12.73 -7.43 -2.33
C LYS A 50 -13.86 -6.61 -1.74
N VAL A 51 -13.57 -5.47 -1.14
CA VAL A 51 -14.57 -4.69 -0.40
C VAL A 51 -15.18 -3.56 -1.22
N TYR A 52 -14.60 -3.20 -2.34
CA TYR A 52 -14.97 -2.03 -3.12
C TYR A 52 -16.49 -1.92 -3.36
N SER A 53 -17.09 -2.98 -3.91
CA SER A 53 -18.50 -2.95 -4.29
C SER A 53 -19.46 -2.86 -3.10
N PHE A 54 -18.99 -3.13 -1.90
CA PHE A 54 -19.80 -3.09 -0.67
C PHE A 54 -19.68 -1.77 0.07
N CYS A 55 -18.82 -0.88 -0.38
CA CYS A 55 -18.59 0.41 0.29
C CYS A 55 -19.48 1.50 -0.30
N PRO A 56 -19.83 2.54 0.50
CA PRO A 56 -20.51 3.71 -0.03
C PRO A 56 -19.65 4.48 -1.03
N ASP A 57 -20.28 5.31 -1.85
CA ASP A 57 -19.63 6.00 -2.98
C ASP A 57 -18.39 6.80 -2.56
N GLU A 58 -18.48 7.51 -1.43
CA GLU A 58 -17.36 8.32 -0.93
C GLU A 58 -16.14 7.45 -0.61
N ILE A 59 -16.38 6.29 -0.02
CA ILE A 59 -15.29 5.35 0.32
C ILE A 59 -14.77 4.66 -0.95
N GLN A 60 -15.63 4.37 -1.91
CA GLN A 60 -15.18 3.85 -3.20
C GLN A 60 -14.20 4.81 -3.89
N GLN A 61 -14.44 6.12 -3.82
CA GLN A 61 -13.51 7.12 -4.35
C GLN A 61 -12.18 7.09 -3.62
N ASP A 62 -12.19 6.96 -2.30
CA ASP A 62 -10.96 6.85 -1.51
C ASP A 62 -10.18 5.57 -1.85
N ILE A 63 -10.88 4.46 -2.09
CA ILE A 63 -10.27 3.21 -2.53
C ILE A 63 -9.56 3.41 -3.88
N VAL A 64 -10.21 4.06 -4.82
CA VAL A 64 -9.63 4.33 -6.15
C VAL A 64 -8.38 5.21 -6.03
N GLU A 65 -8.43 6.25 -5.19
CA GLU A 65 -7.29 7.14 -4.97
C GLU A 65 -6.09 6.38 -4.38
N LEU A 66 -6.34 5.55 -3.37
CA LEU A 66 -5.29 4.76 -2.75
C LEU A 66 -4.71 3.73 -3.74
N THR A 67 -5.58 3.08 -4.49
CA THR A 67 -5.20 2.12 -5.52
C THR A 67 -4.34 2.79 -6.60
N TYR A 68 -4.72 3.98 -7.05
CA TYR A 68 -3.95 4.73 -8.04
C TYR A 68 -2.53 5.01 -7.56
N HIS A 69 -2.38 5.48 -6.31
CA HIS A 69 -1.07 5.70 -5.72
C HIS A 69 -0.21 4.43 -5.74
N ILE A 70 -0.81 3.31 -5.33
CA ILE A 70 -0.11 2.02 -5.26
C ILE A 70 0.25 1.51 -6.67
N ASP A 71 -0.65 1.67 -7.64
CA ASP A 71 -0.41 1.21 -9.01
C ASP A 71 0.76 1.96 -9.65
N VAL A 72 0.83 3.28 -9.46
CA VAL A 72 1.95 4.09 -9.99
C VAL A 72 3.24 3.69 -9.28
N TRP A 73 3.22 3.58 -7.96
CA TRP A 73 4.37 3.13 -7.17
C TRP A 73 4.86 1.75 -7.65
N SER A 74 3.95 0.80 -7.82
CA SER A 74 4.27 -0.56 -8.26
C SER A 74 4.86 -0.59 -9.67
N SER A 75 4.40 0.31 -10.55
CA SER A 75 4.94 0.42 -11.90
C SER A 75 6.39 0.88 -11.88
N HIS A 76 6.70 1.90 -11.07
CA HIS A 76 8.08 2.36 -10.88
C HIS A 76 8.95 1.27 -10.27
N TRP A 77 8.40 0.56 -9.28
CA TRP A 77 9.11 -0.53 -8.61
C TRP A 77 9.51 -1.63 -9.61
N ARG A 78 8.55 -2.07 -10.42
CA ARG A 78 8.79 -3.12 -11.42
C ARG A 78 9.79 -2.68 -12.49
N CYS A 79 9.70 -1.44 -12.94
CA CYS A 79 10.64 -0.89 -13.92
C CYS A 79 12.07 -0.90 -13.39
N LEU A 80 12.25 -0.46 -12.14
CA LEU A 80 13.57 -0.41 -11.54
C LEU A 80 14.12 -1.81 -11.27
N GLU A 81 13.29 -2.73 -10.79
CA GLU A 81 13.69 -4.12 -10.56
C GLU A 81 14.21 -4.75 -11.85
N LYS A 82 13.47 -4.57 -12.95
CA LYS A 82 13.85 -5.12 -14.25
C LYS A 82 15.13 -4.51 -14.76
N LYS A 83 15.33 -3.20 -14.57
CA LYS A 83 16.50 -2.48 -15.02
C LYS A 83 17.76 -2.88 -14.25
N LEU A 84 17.65 -3.01 -12.92
CA LEU A 84 18.79 -3.24 -12.05
C LEU A 84 19.12 -4.72 -11.83
N ASN A 85 18.13 -5.60 -11.93
CA ASN A 85 18.25 -7.01 -11.56
C ASN A 85 18.96 -7.13 -10.19
N PRO A 86 18.40 -6.55 -9.12
CA PRO A 86 19.15 -6.28 -7.90
C PRO A 86 19.30 -7.50 -7.01
N ARG A 87 20.35 -7.47 -6.16
CA ARG A 87 20.51 -8.36 -5.02
C ARG A 87 19.87 -7.72 -3.78
N PHE A 88 19.67 -8.51 -2.72
CA PHE A 88 19.00 -8.02 -1.52
C PHE A 88 19.66 -6.81 -0.88
N ASN A 89 21.00 -6.74 -0.89
CA ASN A 89 21.74 -5.64 -0.28
C ASN A 89 21.97 -4.45 -1.22
N ASP A 90 21.54 -4.57 -2.47
CA ASP A 90 21.69 -3.47 -3.42
C ASP A 90 20.73 -2.34 -3.09
N GLN A 91 21.19 -1.12 -3.31
CA GLN A 91 20.34 0.04 -3.18
C GLN A 91 19.21 -0.01 -4.19
N PHE A 92 17.99 0.34 -3.75
CA PHE A 92 16.80 0.27 -4.57
C PHE A 92 15.93 1.49 -4.27
N ILE A 93 16.22 2.59 -4.96
CA ILE A 93 15.58 3.88 -4.73
C ILE A 93 14.94 4.37 -6.00
N PHE A 94 13.68 4.77 -5.91
CA PHE A 94 12.97 5.47 -6.97
C PHE A 94 12.01 6.47 -6.35
N HIS A 95 11.58 7.43 -7.16
CA HIS A 95 10.64 8.45 -6.72
C HIS A 95 9.25 8.12 -7.25
N ASN A 96 8.27 8.03 -6.34
CA ASN A 96 6.88 7.93 -6.76
C ASN A 96 6.36 9.32 -7.14
N THR A 97 5.83 9.44 -8.36
CA THR A 97 5.30 10.71 -8.87
C THR A 97 3.93 11.06 -8.30
N VAL A 98 3.29 10.13 -7.61
CA VAL A 98 2.00 10.34 -6.95
C VAL A 98 2.20 10.32 -5.44
N GLY A 99 1.84 11.39 -4.76
CA GLY A 99 1.94 11.48 -3.29
C GLY A 99 0.99 10.50 -2.60
N TYR A 100 1.35 10.11 -1.37
CA TYR A 100 0.51 9.20 -0.61
C TYR A 100 -0.81 9.87 -0.22
N PRO A 101 -1.97 9.25 -0.51
CA PRO A 101 -3.28 9.86 -0.22
C PRO A 101 -3.68 9.64 1.26
N LYS A 102 -3.09 10.42 2.15
CA LYS A 102 -3.33 10.31 3.61
C LYS A 102 -4.79 10.45 3.97
N ARG A 103 -5.51 11.34 3.28
CA ARG A 103 -6.93 11.57 3.54
C ARG A 103 -7.77 10.34 3.18
N ALA A 104 -7.46 9.70 2.05
CA ALA A 104 -8.15 8.48 1.63
C ALA A 104 -7.94 7.36 2.67
N GLU A 105 -6.70 7.16 3.13
CA GLU A 105 -6.42 6.19 4.18
C GLU A 105 -7.23 6.50 5.44
N SER A 106 -7.22 7.74 5.91
CA SER A 106 -7.95 8.16 7.11
C SER A 106 -9.46 7.92 6.98
N ASN A 107 -10.02 8.23 5.82
CA ASN A 107 -11.45 8.02 5.58
C ASN A 107 -11.82 6.54 5.61
N ILE A 108 -11.00 5.68 5.04
CA ILE A 108 -11.23 4.24 5.05
C ILE A 108 -11.14 3.70 6.48
N VAL A 109 -10.14 4.12 7.26
CA VAL A 109 -9.98 3.70 8.65
C VAL A 109 -11.17 4.16 9.50
N ASN A 110 -11.61 5.40 9.33
CA ASN A 110 -12.75 5.93 10.06
C ASN A 110 -14.05 5.21 9.71
N TYR A 111 -14.23 4.88 8.43
CA TYR A 111 -15.36 4.08 7.97
C TYR A 111 -15.36 2.71 8.66
N TYR A 112 -14.21 2.04 8.68
CA TYR A 112 -14.07 0.75 9.36
C TYR A 112 -14.46 0.85 10.84
N ARG A 113 -13.97 1.89 11.53
CA ARG A 113 -14.24 2.08 12.96
C ARG A 113 -15.71 2.37 13.26
N GLY A 114 -16.44 2.89 12.30
CA GLY A 114 -17.88 3.11 12.41
C GLY A 114 -18.74 1.89 12.13
N LEU A 115 -18.18 0.81 11.64
CA LEU A 115 -18.93 -0.42 11.37
C LEU A 115 -19.22 -1.17 12.67
N VAL A 116 -20.42 -1.73 12.73
CA VAL A 116 -20.91 -2.44 13.93
C VAL A 116 -20.67 -3.94 13.82
#